data_95d5b4965726d5e26243bcdfde5567a1
#
_entry.id   95d5b4965726d5e26243bcdfde5567a1
#
_cell.length_a   1.000
_cell.length_b   1.000
_cell.length_c   1.000
_cell.angle_alpha   90.00
_cell.angle_beta   90.00
_cell.angle_gamma   90.00
#
_symmetry.space_group_name_H-M   'P 1'
#
loop_
_entity.id
_entity.type
_entity.pdbx_description
1 polymer ?
#
loop_
_entity_poly.entity_id
_entity_poly.type
_entity_poly.pdbx_seq_one_letter_code
_entity_poly.pdbx_strand_id
1 'polypeptide(L)'
;MHKPDTRTVSNRIAQQCARAMQADGHDPAEFFQRTGITPAQLDEPGGRINAERHRRMTAYAQQLPQHRGLLDLDVTHWFAHYSGIAHVCFNRPTLRSALHELLHLRGLIGEFDFMLMSENGTRIEIEYLSEFCPSGGAMQALANFRMLSLVARAYDDGAPTAFHAGFQGKAPWFAPAISECFGAAATFGQARNTLTFDAPALDRPFAQFNAMLAPHALRHAQGQLQQLQGAQLFSARVEQAIIDLLGQQGAGDADSASLLPALCDGLAMNRWTLQRQLQQEQTSFRALELRAKSRESRRLLRETSLSVAEIGDRLGFSSQSAFTRFFKNQFELPPARYRQDAAGA
;
A
#
# COMPACT_ATOMS: atom_id res chain seq x y z
N MET A 1 -15.46 17.42 16.00
CA MET A 1 -15.92 16.06 15.54
C MET A 1 -15.11 15.71 14.29
N HIS A 2 -14.25 14.71 14.38
CA HIS A 2 -13.50 14.21 13.23
C HIS A 2 -14.46 13.45 12.32
N LYS A 3 -14.40 13.74 11.05
CA LYS A 3 -15.24 13.10 10.06
C LYS A 3 -14.78 11.72 9.65
N PRO A 4 -15.69 10.81 9.27
CA PRO A 4 -15.31 9.48 8.86
C PRO A 4 -14.43 9.54 7.61
N ASP A 5 -13.31 8.84 7.65
CA ASP A 5 -12.52 8.50 6.49
C ASP A 5 -13.37 7.57 5.62
N THR A 6 -13.52 7.90 4.36
CA THR A 6 -14.42 7.21 3.44
C THR A 6 -13.75 6.13 2.62
N ARG A 7 -12.44 6.02 2.76
CA ARG A 7 -11.68 4.92 2.18
C ARG A 7 -12.09 3.60 2.84
N THR A 8 -11.88 2.54 2.11
CA THR A 8 -12.35 1.22 2.48
C THR A 8 -11.29 0.15 2.24
N VAL A 9 -11.48 -0.99 2.86
CA VAL A 9 -10.72 -2.21 2.59
C VAL A 9 -11.70 -3.35 2.29
N SER A 10 -11.31 -4.29 1.46
CA SER A 10 -12.11 -5.49 1.21
C SER A 10 -12.44 -6.21 2.52
N ASN A 11 -13.69 -6.62 2.67
CA ASN A 11 -14.13 -7.41 3.83
C ASN A 11 -13.39 -8.76 3.94
N ARG A 12 -12.75 -9.22 2.85
CA ARG A 12 -11.90 -10.42 2.84
C ARG A 12 -10.75 -10.33 3.84
N ILE A 13 -10.18 -9.14 4.03
CA ILE A 13 -9.16 -8.92 5.05
C ILE A 13 -9.73 -9.14 6.46
N ALA A 14 -10.93 -8.64 6.72
CA ALA A 14 -11.60 -8.85 8.00
C ALA A 14 -12.00 -10.32 8.21
N GLN A 15 -12.46 -11.01 7.16
CA GLN A 15 -12.74 -12.45 7.20
C GLN A 15 -11.49 -13.26 7.58
N GLN A 16 -10.35 -12.96 6.96
CA GLN A 16 -9.09 -13.64 7.28
C GLN A 16 -8.65 -13.37 8.71
N CYS A 17 -8.76 -12.12 9.16
CA CYS A 17 -8.43 -11.75 10.53
C CYS A 17 -9.33 -12.50 11.55
N ALA A 18 -10.63 -12.50 11.32
CA ALA A 18 -11.59 -13.21 12.19
C ALA A 18 -11.32 -14.73 12.24
N ARG A 19 -11.03 -15.35 11.07
CA ARG A 19 -10.69 -16.78 11.00
C ARG A 19 -9.38 -17.11 11.73
N ALA A 20 -8.36 -16.28 11.56
CA ALA A 20 -7.09 -16.46 12.27
C ALA A 20 -7.30 -16.39 13.78
N MET A 21 -8.02 -15.39 14.27
CA MET A 21 -8.35 -15.26 15.70
C MET A 21 -9.15 -16.45 16.22
N GLN A 22 -10.14 -16.92 15.47
CA GLN A 22 -10.93 -18.09 15.85
C GLN A 22 -10.07 -19.36 15.90
N ALA A 23 -9.15 -19.56 14.96
CA ALA A 23 -8.21 -20.68 14.95
C ALA A 23 -7.30 -20.69 16.19
N ASP A 24 -7.02 -19.52 16.76
CA ASP A 24 -6.24 -19.34 18.00
C ASP A 24 -7.10 -19.40 19.28
N GLY A 25 -8.37 -19.74 19.14
CA GLY A 25 -9.29 -19.93 20.28
C GLY A 25 -9.91 -18.65 20.79
N HIS A 26 -9.81 -17.52 20.09
CA HIS A 26 -10.52 -16.29 20.44
C HIS A 26 -12.01 -16.38 20.10
N ASP A 27 -12.85 -15.81 20.98
CA ASP A 27 -14.30 -15.77 20.76
C ASP A 27 -14.63 -14.82 19.56
N PRO A 28 -15.32 -15.31 18.52
CA PRO A 28 -15.79 -14.45 17.44
C PRO A 28 -16.63 -13.27 17.90
N ALA A 29 -17.38 -13.40 19.00
CA ALA A 29 -18.18 -12.32 19.55
C ALA A 29 -17.32 -11.14 20.00
N GLU A 30 -16.15 -11.42 20.58
CA GLU A 30 -15.18 -10.37 20.96
C GLU A 30 -14.67 -9.61 19.75
N PHE A 31 -14.33 -10.31 18.65
CA PHE A 31 -13.93 -9.67 17.40
C PHE A 31 -14.99 -8.66 16.92
N PHE A 32 -16.25 -9.06 16.87
CA PHE A 32 -17.33 -8.19 16.43
C PHE A 32 -17.53 -6.99 17.35
N GLN A 33 -17.47 -7.21 18.66
CA GLN A 33 -17.60 -6.14 19.67
C GLN A 33 -16.45 -5.12 19.57
N ARG A 34 -15.21 -5.59 19.48
CA ARG A 34 -14.01 -4.74 19.44
C ARG A 34 -13.89 -3.94 18.13
N THR A 35 -14.24 -4.55 17.02
CA THR A 35 -14.06 -3.94 15.70
C THR A 35 -15.27 -3.14 15.23
N GLY A 36 -16.48 -3.48 15.71
CA GLY A 36 -17.74 -2.96 15.22
C GLY A 36 -18.12 -3.49 13.82
N ILE A 37 -17.39 -4.50 13.32
CA ILE A 37 -17.74 -5.22 12.08
C ILE A 37 -18.87 -6.19 12.45
N THR A 38 -19.83 -6.37 11.54
CA THR A 38 -20.94 -7.30 11.76
C THR A 38 -20.76 -8.58 10.93
N PRO A 39 -21.33 -9.72 11.34
CA PRO A 39 -21.32 -10.93 10.52
C PRO A 39 -21.84 -10.69 9.09
N ALA A 40 -22.93 -9.95 8.94
CA ALA A 40 -23.49 -9.62 7.63
C ALA A 40 -22.50 -8.88 6.73
N GLN A 41 -21.68 -7.99 7.29
CA GLN A 41 -20.64 -7.29 6.52
C GLN A 41 -19.46 -8.20 6.14
N LEU A 42 -19.14 -9.21 6.94
CA LEU A 42 -18.15 -10.20 6.56
C LEU A 42 -18.63 -11.07 5.41
N ASP A 43 -19.90 -11.46 5.41
CA ASP A 43 -20.46 -12.41 4.44
C ASP A 43 -20.93 -11.73 3.15
N GLU A 44 -20.95 -10.39 3.10
CA GLU A 44 -21.36 -9.64 1.92
C GLU A 44 -20.41 -9.88 0.74
N PRO A 45 -20.89 -10.44 -0.40
CA PRO A 45 -20.04 -10.65 -1.57
C PRO A 45 -19.49 -9.33 -2.12
N GLY A 46 -18.16 -9.21 -2.20
CA GLY A 46 -17.51 -7.96 -2.64
C GLY A 46 -17.63 -6.82 -1.64
N GLY A 47 -18.06 -7.10 -0.40
CA GLY A 47 -18.25 -6.12 0.65
C GLY A 47 -16.97 -5.37 1.02
N ARG A 48 -17.15 -4.17 1.59
CA ARG A 48 -16.07 -3.29 1.99
C ARG A 48 -16.22 -2.85 3.45
N ILE A 49 -15.11 -2.74 4.15
CA ILE A 49 -15.03 -2.28 5.54
C ILE A 49 -14.50 -0.84 5.53
N ASN A 50 -15.16 0.06 6.25
CA ASN A 50 -14.76 1.46 6.35
C ASN A 50 -13.49 1.66 7.21
N ALA A 51 -12.89 2.83 7.10
CA ALA A 51 -11.66 3.21 7.79
C ALA A 51 -11.70 2.99 9.29
N GLU A 52 -12.78 3.39 9.95
CA GLU A 52 -12.90 3.32 11.41
C GLU A 52 -12.89 1.87 11.91
N ARG A 53 -13.69 1.00 11.27
CA ARG A 53 -13.72 -0.43 11.62
C ARG A 53 -12.41 -1.13 11.30
N HIS A 54 -11.80 -0.78 10.18
CA HIS A 54 -10.50 -1.33 9.81
C HIS A 54 -9.41 -0.89 10.79
N ARG A 55 -9.40 0.36 11.23
CA ARG A 55 -8.48 0.86 12.26
C ARG A 55 -8.65 0.12 13.58
N ARG A 56 -9.92 -0.07 14.05
CA ARG A 56 -10.21 -0.83 15.26
C ARG A 56 -9.75 -2.28 15.14
N MET A 57 -10.00 -2.91 14.00
CA MET A 57 -9.56 -4.28 13.72
C MET A 57 -8.03 -4.39 13.78
N THR A 58 -7.32 -3.47 13.11
CA THR A 58 -5.86 -3.44 13.11
C THR A 58 -5.31 -3.23 14.52
N ALA A 59 -5.87 -2.27 15.27
CA ALA A 59 -5.46 -2.02 16.65
C ALA A 59 -5.74 -3.21 17.58
N TYR A 60 -6.86 -3.91 17.38
CA TYR A 60 -7.18 -5.11 18.14
C TYR A 60 -6.22 -6.25 17.80
N ALA A 61 -5.97 -6.50 16.51
CA ALA A 61 -5.02 -7.53 16.07
C ALA A 61 -3.60 -7.32 16.61
N GLN A 62 -3.16 -6.07 16.78
CA GLN A 62 -1.85 -5.75 17.35
C GLN A 62 -1.72 -6.08 18.84
N GLN A 63 -2.82 -6.14 19.57
CA GLN A 63 -2.84 -6.50 21.00
C GLN A 63 -2.79 -8.00 21.24
N LEU A 64 -3.09 -8.79 20.22
CA LEU A 64 -3.09 -10.23 20.29
C LEU A 64 -1.69 -10.81 20.07
N PRO A 65 -1.40 -12.00 20.62
CA PRO A 65 -0.17 -12.71 20.31
C PRO A 65 -0.02 -12.89 18.79
N GLN A 66 1.20 -12.79 18.31
CA GLN A 66 1.46 -13.00 16.88
C GLN A 66 1.20 -14.44 16.47
N HIS A 67 0.46 -14.63 15.37
CA HIS A 67 -0.06 -15.93 14.95
C HIS A 67 0.67 -16.48 13.73
N ARG A 68 1.00 -17.76 13.79
CA ARG A 68 1.51 -18.53 12.65
C ARG A 68 0.48 -18.66 11.53
N GLY A 69 -0.82 -18.57 11.80
CA GLY A 69 -1.91 -18.76 10.85
C GLY A 69 -1.80 -17.95 9.56
N LEU A 70 -1.07 -16.82 9.57
CA LEU A 70 -0.76 -16.08 8.34
C LEU A 70 0.20 -16.85 7.41
N LEU A 71 1.04 -17.76 7.92
CA LEU A 71 1.89 -18.63 7.10
C LEU A 71 1.12 -19.81 6.53
N ASP A 72 0.07 -20.24 7.21
CA ASP A 72 -0.77 -21.36 6.79
C ASP A 72 -1.84 -20.93 5.77
N LEU A 73 -2.00 -19.62 5.55
CA LEU A 73 -2.88 -19.11 4.50
C LEU A 73 -2.43 -19.62 3.12
N ASP A 74 -3.32 -20.28 2.43
CA ASP A 74 -3.13 -20.59 1.01
C ASP A 74 -3.21 -19.31 0.19
N VAL A 75 -2.04 -18.80 -0.20
CA VAL A 75 -1.93 -17.56 -0.98
C VAL A 75 -2.53 -17.73 -2.38
N THR A 76 -2.55 -18.95 -2.91
CA THR A 76 -3.20 -19.24 -4.21
C THR A 76 -4.71 -19.08 -4.07
N HIS A 77 -5.28 -19.59 -2.99
CA HIS A 77 -6.69 -19.41 -2.66
C HIS A 77 -7.05 -17.93 -2.43
N TRP A 78 -6.11 -17.14 -1.90
CA TRP A 78 -6.28 -15.71 -1.72
C TRP A 78 -6.49 -14.98 -3.05
N PHE A 79 -5.72 -15.34 -4.09
CA PHE A 79 -5.90 -14.76 -5.43
C PHE A 79 -7.26 -15.12 -6.05
N ALA A 80 -7.88 -16.23 -5.69
CA ALA A 80 -9.24 -16.54 -6.13
C ALA A 80 -10.28 -15.51 -5.66
N HIS A 81 -10.05 -14.86 -4.52
CA HIS A 81 -10.92 -13.80 -4.02
C HIS A 81 -10.70 -12.44 -4.71
N TYR A 82 -9.57 -12.27 -5.38
CA TYR A 82 -9.19 -11.07 -6.12
C TYR A 82 -8.89 -11.44 -7.59
N SER A 83 -9.85 -12.10 -8.23
CA SER A 83 -9.69 -12.63 -9.59
C SER A 83 -9.24 -11.58 -10.61
N GLY A 84 -9.69 -10.32 -10.44
CA GLY A 84 -9.24 -9.20 -11.29
C GLY A 84 -7.74 -8.97 -11.17
N ILE A 85 -7.18 -9.01 -9.96
CA ILE A 85 -5.73 -8.91 -9.73
C ILE A 85 -5.02 -10.15 -10.26
N ALA A 86 -5.53 -11.35 -9.95
CA ALA A 86 -4.93 -12.60 -10.37
C ALA A 86 -4.80 -12.69 -11.89
N HIS A 87 -5.89 -12.46 -12.62
CA HIS A 87 -5.92 -12.53 -14.08
C HIS A 87 -4.95 -11.54 -14.74
N VAL A 88 -4.71 -10.38 -14.11
CA VAL A 88 -3.72 -9.42 -14.59
C VAL A 88 -2.32 -9.87 -14.22
N CYS A 89 -2.04 -10.11 -12.93
CA CYS A 89 -0.69 -10.36 -12.45
C CYS A 89 -0.08 -11.66 -13.00
N PHE A 90 -0.87 -12.70 -13.26
CA PHE A 90 -0.39 -13.96 -13.85
C PHE A 90 -0.51 -14.01 -15.38
N ASN A 91 -0.84 -12.90 -16.03
CA ASN A 91 -0.92 -12.80 -17.48
C ASN A 91 -0.38 -11.47 -17.99
N ARG A 92 0.85 -11.12 -17.60
CA ARG A 92 1.58 -9.96 -18.12
C ARG A 92 2.76 -10.44 -18.95
N PRO A 93 3.25 -9.62 -19.92
CA PRO A 93 4.36 -10.03 -20.78
C PRO A 93 5.67 -10.24 -20.01
N THR A 94 5.86 -9.59 -18.87
CA THR A 94 7.10 -9.66 -18.07
C THR A 94 6.80 -9.55 -16.58
N LEU A 95 7.72 -10.04 -15.73
CA LEU A 95 7.62 -9.87 -14.28
C LEU A 95 7.53 -8.39 -13.88
N ARG A 96 8.33 -7.51 -14.51
CA ARG A 96 8.25 -6.06 -14.27
C ARG A 96 6.82 -5.55 -14.41
N SER A 97 6.18 -5.86 -15.53
CA SER A 97 4.82 -5.42 -15.78
C SER A 97 3.80 -6.05 -14.81
N ALA A 98 4.02 -7.28 -14.37
CA ALA A 98 3.17 -7.94 -13.37
C ALA A 98 3.25 -7.26 -12.00
N LEU A 99 4.45 -6.94 -11.54
CA LEU A 99 4.67 -6.23 -10.28
C LEU A 99 4.06 -4.83 -10.31
N HIS A 100 4.29 -4.06 -11.37
CA HIS A 100 3.69 -2.73 -11.53
C HIS A 100 2.16 -2.77 -11.47
N GLU A 101 1.55 -3.73 -12.19
CA GLU A 101 0.09 -3.87 -12.16
C GLU A 101 -0.44 -4.31 -10.79
N LEU A 102 0.27 -5.19 -10.09
CA LEU A 102 -0.11 -5.60 -8.74
C LEU A 102 -0.15 -4.38 -7.79
N LEU A 103 0.87 -3.53 -7.87
CA LEU A 103 0.95 -2.32 -7.06
C LEU A 103 -0.15 -1.32 -7.44
N HIS A 104 -0.42 -1.16 -8.73
CA HIS A 104 -1.46 -0.27 -9.25
C HIS A 104 -2.87 -0.72 -8.85
N LEU A 105 -3.15 -2.02 -8.96
CA LEU A 105 -4.46 -2.60 -8.63
C LEU A 105 -4.68 -2.83 -7.12
N ARG A 106 -3.71 -2.48 -6.29
CA ARG A 106 -3.76 -2.67 -4.84
C ARG A 106 -5.01 -2.07 -4.18
N GLY A 107 -5.56 -0.98 -4.74
CA GLY A 107 -6.81 -0.36 -4.27
C GLY A 107 -8.01 -1.31 -4.26
N LEU A 108 -8.01 -2.37 -5.08
CA LEU A 108 -9.03 -3.42 -5.05
C LEU A 108 -9.02 -4.19 -3.71
N ILE A 109 -7.86 -4.28 -3.05
CA ILE A 109 -7.70 -4.91 -1.74
C ILE A 109 -7.99 -3.90 -0.64
N GLY A 110 -7.29 -2.78 -0.62
CA GLY A 110 -7.42 -1.76 0.40
C GLY A 110 -6.72 -0.46 0.06
N GLU A 111 -7.13 0.60 0.75
CA GLU A 111 -6.68 1.97 0.50
C GLU A 111 -5.86 2.55 1.66
N PHE A 112 -5.54 1.75 2.70
CA PHE A 112 -4.85 2.19 3.91
C PHE A 112 -3.42 1.72 4.01
N ASP A 113 -3.01 0.91 3.05
CA ASP A 113 -1.65 0.43 2.91
C ASP A 113 -1.22 0.51 1.44
N PHE A 114 0.05 0.70 1.23
CA PHE A 114 0.64 0.80 -0.10
C PHE A 114 2.06 0.25 -0.10
N MET A 115 2.53 -0.05 -1.28
CA MET A 115 3.88 -0.56 -1.48
C MET A 115 4.63 0.34 -2.46
N LEU A 116 5.90 0.56 -2.17
CA LEU A 116 6.82 1.28 -3.04
C LEU A 116 7.84 0.28 -3.58
N MET A 117 7.97 0.22 -4.89
CA MET A 117 8.97 -0.58 -5.56
C MET A 117 10.12 0.31 -6.02
N SER A 118 11.34 -0.13 -5.81
CA SER A 118 12.54 0.46 -6.37
C SER A 118 13.41 -0.63 -6.99
N GLU A 119 14.17 -0.24 -8.01
CA GLU A 119 15.02 -1.12 -8.79
C GLU A 119 16.44 -0.59 -8.78
N ASN A 120 17.40 -1.49 -8.54
CA ASN A 120 18.82 -1.20 -8.66
C ASN A 120 19.50 -2.34 -9.42
N GLY A 121 19.68 -2.15 -10.73
CA GLY A 121 20.11 -3.22 -11.63
C GLY A 121 19.08 -4.34 -11.68
N THR A 122 19.48 -5.56 -11.28
CA THR A 122 18.59 -6.72 -11.17
C THR A 122 17.89 -6.84 -9.83
N ARG A 123 18.29 -6.03 -8.85
CA ARG A 123 17.74 -6.08 -7.50
C ARG A 123 16.46 -5.27 -7.40
N ILE A 124 15.42 -5.93 -6.93
CA ILE A 124 14.12 -5.34 -6.64
C ILE A 124 13.98 -5.20 -5.13
N GLU A 125 13.57 -4.02 -4.69
CA GLU A 125 13.16 -3.79 -3.31
C GLU A 125 11.72 -3.26 -3.30
N ILE A 126 10.87 -3.88 -2.48
CA ILE A 126 9.49 -3.47 -2.26
C ILE A 126 9.32 -3.16 -0.77
N GLU A 127 8.98 -1.92 -0.46
CA GLU A 127 8.65 -1.50 0.90
C GLU A 127 7.14 -1.53 1.10
N TYR A 128 6.69 -2.14 2.18
CA TYR A 128 5.30 -2.11 2.63
C TYR A 128 5.08 -1.04 3.69
N LEU A 129 4.04 -0.26 3.52
CA LEU A 129 3.69 0.88 4.34
C LEU A 129 2.22 0.79 4.75
N SER A 130 1.95 0.88 6.05
CA SER A 130 0.60 0.93 6.60
C SER A 130 0.32 2.28 7.24
N GLU A 131 -0.81 2.86 6.92
CA GLU A 131 -1.24 4.14 7.50
C GLU A 131 -1.67 3.99 8.97
N PHE A 132 -2.21 2.82 9.33
CA PHE A 132 -2.65 2.55 10.70
C PHE A 132 -1.59 1.90 11.59
N CYS A 133 -0.46 1.51 11.01
CA CYS A 133 0.66 0.90 11.72
C CYS A 133 1.99 1.47 11.21
N PRO A 134 2.26 2.79 11.35
CA PRO A 134 3.43 3.41 10.72
C PRO A 134 4.77 2.89 11.28
N SER A 135 4.80 2.45 12.53
CA SER A 135 5.99 1.87 13.20
C SER A 135 5.86 0.36 13.49
N GLY A 136 5.08 -0.33 12.65
CA GLY A 136 4.77 -1.76 12.84
C GLY A 136 4.26 -2.39 11.55
N GLY A 137 3.20 -3.21 11.67
CA GLY A 137 2.56 -3.82 10.51
C GLY A 137 3.32 -5.02 9.92
N ALA A 138 4.25 -5.63 10.69
CA ALA A 138 5.03 -6.77 10.23
C ALA A 138 4.17 -7.94 9.72
N MET A 139 3.04 -8.21 10.36
CA MET A 139 2.14 -9.29 9.94
C MET A 139 1.39 -8.95 8.65
N GLN A 140 0.97 -7.70 8.48
CA GLN A 140 0.38 -7.23 7.23
C GLN A 140 1.42 -7.25 6.11
N ALA A 141 2.65 -6.81 6.39
CA ALA A 141 3.77 -6.90 5.45
C ALA A 141 4.04 -8.36 5.04
N LEU A 142 4.08 -9.28 6.00
CA LEU A 142 4.28 -10.72 5.73
C LEU A 142 3.26 -11.26 4.75
N ALA A 143 1.97 -10.98 4.93
CA ALA A 143 0.91 -11.44 4.03
C ALA A 143 1.09 -10.87 2.61
N ASN A 144 1.46 -9.59 2.51
CA ASN A 144 1.71 -8.94 1.22
C ASN A 144 2.98 -9.44 0.54
N PHE A 145 4.05 -9.66 1.29
CA PHE A 145 5.31 -10.19 0.75
C PHE A 145 5.16 -11.63 0.26
N ARG A 146 4.35 -12.45 0.92
CA ARG A 146 4.00 -13.79 0.41
C ARG A 146 3.29 -13.71 -0.94
N MET A 147 2.34 -12.80 -1.07
CA MET A 147 1.64 -12.58 -2.34
C MET A 147 2.61 -12.16 -3.46
N LEU A 148 3.48 -11.18 -3.18
CA LEU A 148 4.51 -10.72 -4.12
C LEU A 148 5.47 -11.85 -4.52
N SER A 149 5.93 -12.64 -3.54
CA SER A 149 6.82 -13.77 -3.82
C SER A 149 6.17 -14.83 -4.70
N LEU A 150 4.86 -15.07 -4.55
CA LEU A 150 4.12 -15.98 -5.41
C LEU A 150 4.04 -15.48 -6.85
N VAL A 151 3.75 -14.19 -7.04
CA VAL A 151 3.76 -13.58 -8.37
C VAL A 151 5.15 -13.68 -8.99
N ALA A 152 6.21 -13.31 -8.27
CA ALA A 152 7.57 -13.38 -8.78
C ALA A 152 7.97 -14.82 -9.18
N ARG A 153 7.68 -15.80 -8.35
CA ARG A 153 7.94 -17.22 -8.63
C ARG A 153 7.19 -17.75 -9.85
N ALA A 154 6.01 -17.23 -10.14
CA ALA A 154 5.26 -17.64 -11.32
C ALA A 154 5.95 -17.25 -12.64
N TYR A 155 6.79 -16.23 -12.62
CA TYR A 155 7.59 -15.76 -13.76
C TYR A 155 9.01 -16.31 -13.78
N ASP A 156 9.39 -17.08 -12.76
CA ASP A 156 10.71 -17.68 -12.66
C ASP A 156 10.63 -19.11 -13.22
N ASP A 157 11.39 -19.40 -14.28
CA ASP A 157 11.38 -20.70 -14.99
C ASP A 157 11.97 -21.85 -14.12
N GLY A 158 11.64 -21.87 -12.83
CA GLY A 158 12.01 -22.93 -11.88
C GLY A 158 13.33 -22.71 -11.15
N ALA A 159 13.98 -21.57 -11.30
CA ALA A 159 15.09 -21.20 -10.43
C ALA A 159 14.55 -20.77 -9.06
N PRO A 160 15.05 -21.29 -7.94
CA PRO A 160 14.57 -20.90 -6.62
C PRO A 160 14.98 -19.47 -6.31
N THR A 161 14.08 -18.52 -6.51
CA THR A 161 14.31 -17.13 -6.11
C THR A 161 14.24 -17.03 -4.59
N ALA A 162 15.35 -16.61 -3.97
CA ALA A 162 15.39 -16.28 -2.56
C ALA A 162 14.89 -14.84 -2.34
N PHE A 163 13.97 -14.70 -1.37
CA PHE A 163 13.41 -13.41 -0.99
C PHE A 163 13.93 -13.01 0.39
N HIS A 164 14.62 -11.90 0.49
CA HIS A 164 15.10 -11.35 1.75
C HIS A 164 14.02 -10.43 2.33
N ALA A 165 13.37 -10.88 3.38
CA ALA A 165 12.30 -10.13 4.04
C ALA A 165 12.84 -9.46 5.32
N GLY A 166 12.70 -8.15 5.39
CA GLY A 166 12.99 -7.33 6.58
C GLY A 166 11.69 -6.85 7.21
N PHE A 167 11.58 -6.95 8.53
CA PHE A 167 10.38 -6.58 9.27
C PHE A 167 10.68 -5.61 10.40
N GLN A 168 9.79 -4.64 10.59
CA GLN A 168 9.76 -3.84 11.81
C GLN A 168 9.37 -4.71 13.01
N GLY A 169 9.76 -4.27 14.22
CA GLY A 169 9.38 -4.96 15.45
C GLY A 169 10.19 -6.21 15.76
N LYS A 170 9.77 -6.91 16.79
CA LYS A 170 10.49 -8.08 17.32
C LYS A 170 10.17 -9.33 16.50
N ALA A 171 11.16 -10.25 16.45
CA ALA A 171 10.96 -11.57 15.83
C ALA A 171 9.85 -12.33 16.55
N PRO A 172 8.86 -12.89 15.81
CA PRO A 172 7.87 -13.79 16.37
C PRO A 172 8.51 -15.15 16.68
N TRP A 173 7.84 -15.94 17.53
CA TRP A 173 8.30 -17.29 17.86
C TRP A 173 8.42 -18.20 16.63
N PHE A 174 7.67 -17.92 15.57
CA PHE A 174 7.68 -18.67 14.30
C PHE A 174 8.59 -18.03 13.22
N ALA A 175 9.52 -17.14 13.58
CA ALA A 175 10.47 -16.53 12.64
C ALA A 175 11.22 -17.55 11.74
N PRO A 176 11.59 -18.75 12.19
CA PRO A 176 12.18 -19.76 11.32
C PRO A 176 11.28 -20.15 10.15
N ALA A 177 9.98 -20.33 10.40
CA ALA A 177 9.01 -20.68 9.35
C ALA A 177 8.79 -19.53 8.35
N ILE A 178 8.95 -18.26 8.78
CA ILE A 178 8.97 -17.10 7.86
C ILE A 178 10.19 -17.22 6.92
N SER A 179 11.36 -17.54 7.45
CA SER A 179 12.58 -17.71 6.66
C SER A 179 12.46 -18.84 5.64
N GLU A 180 11.87 -19.98 6.02
CA GLU A 180 11.58 -21.08 5.10
C GLU A 180 10.64 -20.64 3.96
N CYS A 181 9.59 -19.87 4.29
CA CYS A 181 8.63 -19.38 3.31
C CYS A 181 9.28 -18.55 2.21
N PHE A 182 10.28 -17.74 2.56
CA PHE A 182 10.98 -16.87 1.62
C PHE A 182 12.23 -17.48 1.01
N GLY A 183 12.71 -18.60 1.51
CA GLY A 183 13.94 -19.26 1.04
C GLY A 183 15.24 -18.53 1.44
N ALA A 184 15.15 -17.58 2.35
CA ALA A 184 16.26 -16.84 2.94
C ALA A 184 15.93 -16.39 4.35
N ALA A 185 16.96 -16.09 5.16
CA ALA A 185 16.78 -15.62 6.53
C ALA A 185 15.99 -14.31 6.58
N ALA A 186 14.86 -14.31 7.28
CA ALA A 186 14.10 -13.10 7.57
C ALA A 186 14.77 -12.30 8.70
N THR A 187 14.80 -10.99 8.58
CA THR A 187 15.38 -10.08 9.56
C THR A 187 14.31 -9.27 10.28
N PHE A 188 14.51 -8.98 11.56
CA PHE A 188 13.56 -8.25 12.41
C PHE A 188 14.24 -7.07 13.10
N GLY A 189 13.44 -6.16 13.66
CA GLY A 189 13.95 -4.93 14.25
C GLY A 189 14.42 -3.91 13.21
N GLN A 190 13.99 -4.06 11.97
CA GLN A 190 14.34 -3.16 10.89
C GLN A 190 13.58 -1.83 11.00
N ALA A 191 14.13 -0.76 10.41
CA ALA A 191 13.44 0.53 10.32
C ALA A 191 12.22 0.48 9.40
N ARG A 192 12.18 -0.46 8.46
CA ARG A 192 11.14 -0.61 7.41
C ARG A 192 10.75 -2.06 7.21
N ASN A 193 9.52 -2.28 6.72
CA ASN A 193 9.13 -3.60 6.21
C ASN A 193 9.50 -3.67 4.72
N THR A 194 10.46 -4.50 4.37
CA THR A 194 11.00 -4.61 3.00
C THR A 194 11.05 -6.05 2.52
N LEU A 195 10.80 -6.24 1.24
CA LEU A 195 11.05 -7.48 0.52
C LEU A 195 12.05 -7.19 -0.59
N THR A 196 13.19 -7.88 -0.57
CA THR A 196 14.25 -7.70 -1.57
C THR A 196 14.55 -9.03 -2.24
N PHE A 197 14.73 -9.03 -3.54
CA PHE A 197 15.12 -10.21 -4.32
C PHE A 197 15.83 -9.79 -5.61
N ASP A 198 16.61 -10.70 -6.16
CA ASP A 198 17.24 -10.52 -7.47
C ASP A 198 16.34 -11.09 -8.57
N ALA A 199 16.09 -10.29 -9.59
CA ALA A 199 15.28 -10.64 -10.75
C ALA A 199 16.06 -10.40 -12.06
N PRO A 200 17.08 -11.23 -12.36
CA PRO A 200 17.90 -11.06 -13.57
C PRO A 200 17.09 -11.20 -14.86
N ALA A 201 15.93 -11.81 -14.76
CA ALA A 201 15.01 -12.03 -15.88
C ALA A 201 13.74 -11.15 -15.78
N LEU A 202 13.85 -9.96 -15.14
CA LEU A 202 12.71 -9.06 -14.88
C LEU A 202 11.92 -8.71 -16.16
N ASP A 203 12.62 -8.56 -17.27
CA ASP A 203 12.05 -8.23 -18.59
C ASP A 203 11.98 -9.43 -19.54
N ARG A 204 12.27 -10.65 -19.06
CA ARG A 204 12.13 -11.85 -19.89
C ARG A 204 10.66 -12.02 -20.30
N PRO A 205 10.40 -12.32 -21.60
CA PRO A 205 9.05 -12.65 -22.04
C PRO A 205 8.51 -13.86 -21.26
N PHE A 206 7.32 -13.73 -20.71
CA PHE A 206 6.65 -14.80 -19.97
C PHE A 206 6.07 -15.85 -20.94
N ALA A 207 6.52 -17.08 -20.86
CA ALA A 207 6.13 -18.13 -21.79
C ALA A 207 4.62 -18.43 -21.81
N GLN A 208 3.93 -18.21 -20.68
CA GLN A 208 2.49 -18.44 -20.54
C GLN A 208 1.66 -17.18 -20.82
N PHE A 209 2.29 -16.07 -21.27
CA PHE A 209 1.59 -14.82 -21.59
C PHE A 209 0.59 -15.04 -22.72
N ASN A 210 -0.67 -14.71 -22.47
CA ASN A 210 -1.74 -14.73 -23.46
C ASN A 210 -2.12 -13.31 -23.90
N ALA A 211 -1.58 -12.87 -25.03
CA ALA A 211 -1.80 -11.54 -25.57
C ALA A 211 -3.28 -11.26 -25.92
N MET A 212 -4.09 -12.28 -26.20
CA MET A 212 -5.51 -12.11 -26.50
C MET A 212 -6.33 -11.81 -25.25
N LEU A 213 -6.00 -12.44 -24.12
CA LEU A 213 -6.74 -12.27 -22.87
C LEU A 213 -6.25 -11.07 -22.04
N ALA A 214 -4.97 -10.71 -22.13
CA ALA A 214 -4.36 -9.69 -21.29
C ALA A 214 -5.08 -8.32 -21.32
N PRO A 215 -5.48 -7.76 -22.49
CA PRO A 215 -6.19 -6.49 -22.54
C PRO A 215 -7.59 -6.55 -21.88
N HIS A 216 -8.26 -7.70 -21.96
CA HIS A 216 -9.57 -7.89 -21.34
C HIS A 216 -9.46 -7.96 -19.82
N ALA A 217 -8.52 -8.74 -19.31
CA ALA A 217 -8.24 -8.86 -17.87
C ALA A 217 -7.90 -7.49 -17.27
N LEU A 218 -7.02 -6.74 -17.96
CA LEU A 218 -6.60 -5.41 -17.49
C LEU A 218 -7.77 -4.42 -17.48
N ARG A 219 -8.55 -4.31 -18.57
CA ARG A 219 -9.72 -3.43 -18.61
C ARG A 219 -10.74 -3.79 -17.54
N HIS A 220 -10.97 -5.07 -17.29
CA HIS A 220 -11.89 -5.53 -16.27
C HIS A 220 -11.44 -5.08 -14.88
N ALA A 221 -10.18 -5.34 -14.52
CA ALA A 221 -9.62 -4.94 -13.22
C ALA A 221 -9.59 -3.42 -13.04
N GLN A 222 -9.21 -2.67 -14.08
CA GLN A 222 -9.23 -1.21 -14.07
C GLN A 222 -10.67 -0.68 -13.94
N GLY A 223 -11.64 -1.30 -14.62
CA GLY A 223 -13.06 -0.96 -14.47
C GLY A 223 -13.57 -1.18 -13.05
N GLN A 224 -13.19 -2.29 -12.41
CA GLN A 224 -13.48 -2.54 -10.99
C GLN A 224 -12.85 -1.47 -10.09
N LEU A 225 -11.58 -1.12 -10.33
CA LEU A 225 -10.90 -0.08 -9.58
C LEU A 225 -11.57 1.29 -9.78
N GLN A 226 -11.92 1.64 -11.00
CA GLN A 226 -12.65 2.88 -11.32
C GLN A 226 -14.05 2.91 -10.68
N GLN A 227 -14.77 1.80 -10.64
CA GLN A 227 -16.06 1.71 -9.95
C GLN A 227 -15.91 1.95 -8.45
N LEU A 228 -14.89 1.36 -7.82
CA LEU A 228 -14.55 1.64 -6.43
C LEU A 228 -14.17 3.11 -6.24
N GLN A 229 -13.38 3.68 -7.14
CA GLN A 229 -12.98 5.09 -7.13
C GLN A 229 -14.15 6.01 -7.50
N GLY A 230 -15.05 5.60 -8.36
CA GLY A 230 -16.27 6.34 -8.73
C GLY A 230 -17.37 6.30 -7.66
N ALA A 231 -17.38 5.24 -6.84
CA ALA A 231 -18.09 5.18 -5.57
C ALA A 231 -17.29 5.89 -4.45
N GLN A 232 -16.03 6.21 -4.71
CA GLN A 232 -15.22 7.02 -3.82
C GLN A 232 -15.75 8.45 -3.79
N LEU A 233 -15.75 8.98 -2.61
CA LEU A 233 -16.12 10.34 -2.35
C LEU A 233 -15.20 11.30 -3.13
N PHE A 234 -15.73 12.46 -3.34
CA PHE A 234 -15.03 13.57 -3.96
C PHE A 234 -13.62 13.81 -3.37
N SER A 235 -13.45 13.59 -2.06
CA SER A 235 -12.15 13.71 -1.36
C SER A 235 -11.05 12.79 -1.91
N ALA A 236 -11.38 11.56 -2.29
CA ALA A 236 -10.38 10.65 -2.86
C ALA A 236 -9.95 11.10 -4.26
N ARG A 237 -10.89 11.60 -5.07
CA ARG A 237 -10.58 12.21 -6.38
C ARG A 237 -9.69 13.45 -6.21
N VAL A 238 -9.97 14.27 -5.21
CA VAL A 238 -9.16 15.44 -4.86
C VAL A 238 -7.76 15.02 -4.41
N GLU A 239 -7.64 14.02 -3.54
CA GLU A 239 -6.33 13.51 -3.09
C GLU A 239 -5.49 12.98 -4.26
N GLN A 240 -6.09 12.21 -5.17
CA GLN A 240 -5.39 11.71 -6.35
C GLN A 240 -4.96 12.87 -7.27
N ALA A 241 -5.81 13.85 -7.50
CA ALA A 241 -5.47 15.01 -8.30
C ALA A 241 -4.32 15.84 -7.67
N ILE A 242 -4.24 15.92 -6.34
CA ILE A 242 -3.10 16.54 -5.64
C ILE A 242 -1.82 15.74 -5.91
N ILE A 243 -1.86 14.41 -5.83
CA ILE A 243 -0.69 13.55 -6.12
C ILE A 243 -0.21 13.76 -7.54
N ASP A 244 -1.14 13.78 -8.50
CA ASP A 244 -0.83 13.98 -9.92
C ASP A 244 -0.19 15.36 -10.17
N LEU A 245 -0.71 16.42 -9.53
CA LEU A 245 -0.14 17.76 -9.60
C LEU A 245 1.27 17.80 -9.00
N LEU A 246 1.49 17.22 -7.82
CA LEU A 246 2.82 17.14 -7.18
C LEU A 246 3.81 16.33 -8.05
N GLY A 247 3.34 15.32 -8.76
CA GLY A 247 4.15 14.53 -9.69
C GLY A 247 4.58 15.29 -10.94
N GLN A 248 3.75 16.19 -11.44
CA GLN A 248 3.97 16.97 -12.66
C GLN A 248 4.83 18.23 -12.46
N GLN A 249 4.91 18.75 -11.23
CA GLN A 249 5.65 19.97 -10.94
C GLN A 249 7.17 19.76 -11.00
N GLY A 250 7.85 20.59 -11.80
CA GLY A 250 9.31 20.70 -11.82
C GLY A 250 9.86 21.41 -10.58
N ALA A 251 11.17 21.32 -10.33
CA ALA A 251 11.83 22.08 -9.29
C ALA A 251 11.66 23.59 -9.55
N GLY A 252 10.99 24.31 -8.63
CA GLY A 252 10.81 25.75 -8.70
C GLY A 252 9.37 26.27 -8.81
N ASP A 253 8.41 25.41 -9.22
CA ASP A 253 7.01 25.86 -9.44
C ASP A 253 6.04 25.52 -8.31
N ALA A 254 6.52 24.86 -7.27
CA ALA A 254 5.67 24.33 -6.20
C ALA A 254 5.56 25.30 -5.02
N ASP A 255 4.83 26.41 -5.17
CA ASP A 255 4.30 27.10 -3.99
C ASP A 255 3.00 26.40 -3.53
N SER A 256 2.90 26.04 -2.25
CA SER A 256 1.65 25.53 -1.66
C SER A 256 0.46 26.46 -1.92
N ALA A 257 0.72 27.73 -2.19
CA ALA A 257 -0.28 28.71 -2.60
C ALA A 257 -0.83 28.44 -4.01
N SER A 258 -0.10 27.76 -4.88
CA SER A 258 -0.49 27.47 -6.27
C SER A 258 -1.26 26.15 -6.43
N LEU A 259 -1.13 25.21 -5.49
CA LEU A 259 -1.74 23.88 -5.56
C LEU A 259 -3.26 23.91 -5.53
N LEU A 260 -3.86 24.72 -4.67
CA LEU A 260 -5.31 24.82 -4.56
C LEU A 260 -5.96 25.48 -5.79
N PRO A 261 -5.43 26.56 -6.36
CA PRO A 261 -5.89 27.10 -7.64
C PRO A 261 -5.79 26.07 -8.78
N ALA A 262 -4.61 25.47 -8.97
CA ALA A 262 -4.41 24.47 -10.02
C ALA A 262 -5.36 23.26 -9.89
N LEU A 263 -5.62 22.82 -8.66
CA LEU A 263 -6.61 21.78 -8.39
C LEU A 263 -8.03 22.22 -8.76
N CYS A 264 -8.41 23.44 -8.42
CA CYS A 264 -9.72 24.01 -8.75
C CYS A 264 -9.92 24.09 -10.27
N ASP A 265 -8.90 24.52 -10.99
CA ASP A 265 -8.91 24.59 -12.46
C ASP A 265 -9.01 23.20 -13.09
N GLY A 266 -8.20 22.24 -12.61
CA GLY A 266 -8.22 20.86 -13.09
C GLY A 266 -9.54 20.12 -12.83
N LEU A 267 -10.24 20.47 -11.75
CA LEU A 267 -11.56 19.93 -11.42
C LEU A 267 -12.72 20.76 -11.97
N ALA A 268 -12.45 21.86 -12.68
CA ALA A 268 -13.44 22.83 -13.18
C ALA A 268 -14.38 23.31 -12.06
N MET A 269 -13.85 23.61 -10.88
CA MET A 269 -14.61 23.96 -9.67
C MET A 269 -14.02 25.19 -9.00
N ASN A 270 -14.88 26.04 -8.42
CA ASN A 270 -14.37 27.11 -7.56
C ASN A 270 -14.02 26.59 -6.15
N ARG A 271 -13.16 27.36 -5.46
CA ARG A 271 -12.67 27.05 -4.12
C ARG A 271 -13.79 26.78 -3.10
N TRP A 272 -14.86 27.57 -3.16
CA TRP A 272 -15.97 27.42 -2.23
C TRP A 272 -16.72 26.11 -2.43
N THR A 273 -17.00 25.74 -3.68
CA THR A 273 -17.65 24.45 -4.04
C THR A 273 -16.79 23.28 -3.59
N LEU A 274 -15.47 23.33 -3.86
CA LEU A 274 -14.52 22.32 -3.41
C LEU A 274 -14.52 22.17 -1.89
N GLN A 275 -14.40 23.28 -1.16
CA GLN A 275 -14.42 23.27 0.30
C GLN A 275 -15.75 22.73 0.85
N ARG A 276 -16.88 23.11 0.29
CA ARG A 276 -18.20 22.65 0.70
C ARG A 276 -18.35 21.15 0.50
N GLN A 277 -17.93 20.61 -0.66
CA GLN A 277 -18.00 19.17 -0.93
C GLN A 277 -17.05 18.40 0.00
N LEU A 278 -15.83 18.86 0.19
CA LEU A 278 -14.91 18.29 1.17
C LEU A 278 -15.47 18.35 2.58
N GLN A 279 -16.13 19.42 2.98
CA GLN A 279 -16.84 19.52 4.25
C GLN A 279 -18.01 18.54 4.37
N GLN A 280 -18.78 18.30 3.37
CA GLN A 280 -19.83 17.27 3.35
C GLN A 280 -19.24 15.89 3.57
N GLU A 281 -18.07 15.63 3.08
CA GLU A 281 -17.29 14.42 3.32
C GLU A 281 -16.41 14.51 4.58
N GLN A 282 -16.55 15.55 5.41
CA GLN A 282 -15.92 15.82 6.69
C GLN A 282 -14.38 15.78 6.62
N THR A 283 -13.78 16.13 5.53
CA THR A 283 -12.35 16.35 5.34
C THR A 283 -12.05 17.79 4.91
N SER A 284 -10.82 18.10 4.68
CA SER A 284 -10.40 19.42 4.19
C SER A 284 -9.30 19.24 3.17
N PHE A 285 -9.14 20.21 2.28
CA PHE A 285 -8.02 20.27 1.34
C PHE A 285 -6.67 20.08 2.05
N ARG A 286 -6.47 20.73 3.19
CA ARG A 286 -5.23 20.61 3.97
C ARG A 286 -4.95 19.20 4.46
N ALA A 287 -5.97 18.48 4.87
CA ALA A 287 -5.82 17.07 5.30
C ALA A 287 -5.42 16.16 4.13
N LEU A 288 -6.02 16.40 2.96
CA LEU A 288 -5.69 15.66 1.73
C LEU A 288 -4.29 16.01 1.21
N GLU A 289 -3.94 17.29 1.22
CA GLU A 289 -2.59 17.77 0.87
C GLU A 289 -1.52 17.13 1.75
N LEU A 290 -1.75 17.07 3.07
CA LEU A 290 -0.83 16.44 4.00
C LEU A 290 -0.59 14.97 3.67
N ARG A 291 -1.65 14.21 3.37
CA ARG A 291 -1.57 12.79 2.98
C ARG A 291 -0.83 12.61 1.65
N ALA A 292 -1.18 13.41 0.65
CA ALA A 292 -0.54 13.38 -0.66
C ALA A 292 0.98 13.69 -0.54
N LYS A 293 1.34 14.74 0.20
CA LYS A 293 2.75 15.09 0.47
C LYS A 293 3.48 13.99 1.24
N SER A 294 2.84 13.34 2.19
CA SER A 294 3.42 12.21 2.93
C SER A 294 3.73 11.03 2.03
N ARG A 295 2.85 10.70 1.10
CA ARG A 295 3.03 9.62 0.13
C ARG A 295 4.15 9.96 -0.86
N GLU A 296 4.07 11.14 -1.46
CA GLU A 296 4.98 11.58 -2.51
C GLU A 296 6.40 11.83 -1.97
N SER A 297 6.56 12.34 -0.74
CA SER A 297 7.87 12.53 -0.13
C SER A 297 8.65 11.22 0.01
N ARG A 298 7.99 10.13 0.40
CA ARG A 298 8.62 8.80 0.47
C ARG A 298 9.01 8.29 -0.90
N ARG A 299 8.12 8.44 -1.89
CA ARG A 299 8.39 8.06 -3.27
C ARG A 299 9.63 8.78 -3.81
N LEU A 300 9.68 10.11 -3.69
CA LEU A 300 10.80 10.91 -4.17
C LEU A 300 12.13 10.59 -3.45
N LEU A 301 12.09 10.34 -2.14
CA LEU A 301 13.28 9.96 -1.37
C LEU A 301 13.87 8.63 -1.82
N ARG A 302 13.05 7.70 -2.33
CA ARG A 302 13.48 6.36 -2.75
C ARG A 302 13.81 6.27 -4.23
N GLU A 303 12.99 6.87 -5.07
CA GLU A 303 13.03 6.67 -6.52
C GLU A 303 13.89 7.70 -7.24
N THR A 304 14.34 8.74 -6.54
CA THR A 304 15.11 9.81 -7.15
C THR A 304 16.39 10.14 -6.37
N SER A 305 17.37 10.71 -7.10
CA SER A 305 18.59 11.27 -6.52
C SER A 305 18.44 12.72 -6.05
N LEU A 306 17.22 13.30 -6.09
CA LEU A 306 16.97 14.67 -5.65
C LEU A 306 17.40 14.87 -4.19
N SER A 307 18.06 15.98 -3.91
CA SER A 307 18.43 16.34 -2.53
C SER A 307 17.19 16.54 -1.65
N VAL A 308 17.37 16.49 -0.33
CA VAL A 308 16.29 16.74 0.63
C VAL A 308 15.69 18.15 0.44
N ALA A 309 16.53 19.12 0.03
CA ALA A 309 16.06 20.47 -0.28
C ALA A 309 15.16 20.49 -1.52
N GLU A 310 15.62 19.90 -2.63
CA GLU A 310 14.87 19.82 -3.89
C GLU A 310 13.53 19.09 -3.72
N ILE A 311 13.49 18.03 -2.90
CA ILE A 311 12.23 17.36 -2.57
C ILE A 311 11.31 18.27 -1.76
N GLY A 312 11.86 18.99 -0.79
CA GLY A 312 11.09 19.99 -0.03
C GLY A 312 10.47 21.05 -0.94
N ASP A 313 11.28 21.62 -1.82
CA ASP A 313 10.83 22.62 -2.79
C ASP A 313 9.77 22.04 -3.74
N ARG A 314 10.00 20.86 -4.30
CA ARG A 314 9.05 20.17 -5.20
C ARG A 314 7.70 19.87 -4.53
N LEU A 315 7.70 19.62 -3.24
CA LEU A 315 6.48 19.39 -2.46
C LEU A 315 5.86 20.68 -1.90
N GLY A 316 6.42 21.85 -2.27
CA GLY A 316 5.91 23.16 -1.85
C GLY A 316 6.11 23.45 -0.37
N PHE A 317 7.22 23.03 0.22
CA PHE A 317 7.63 23.46 1.55
C PHE A 317 8.48 24.75 1.45
N SER A 318 8.24 25.69 2.37
CA SER A 318 8.93 26.97 2.41
C SER A 318 10.45 26.86 2.69
N SER A 319 10.92 25.71 3.14
CA SER A 319 12.35 25.43 3.39
C SER A 319 12.60 23.94 3.61
N GLN A 320 13.85 23.51 3.41
CA GLN A 320 14.31 22.18 3.76
C GLN A 320 14.03 21.82 5.24
N SER A 321 14.17 22.78 6.14
CA SER A 321 13.90 22.59 7.58
C SER A 321 12.40 22.34 7.84
N ALA A 322 11.52 23.02 7.13
CA ALA A 322 10.08 22.79 7.21
C ALA A 322 9.72 21.39 6.72
N PHE A 323 10.27 20.95 5.60
CA PHE A 323 10.11 19.59 5.07
C PHE A 323 10.67 18.54 6.03
N THR A 324 11.89 18.74 6.55
CA THR A 324 12.51 17.80 7.48
C THR A 324 11.68 17.58 8.75
N ARG A 325 11.17 18.68 9.31
CA ARG A 325 10.27 18.63 10.49
C ARG A 325 8.96 17.92 10.18
N PHE A 326 8.34 18.24 9.04
CA PHE A 326 7.15 17.56 8.56
C PHE A 326 7.37 16.05 8.43
N PHE A 327 8.42 15.65 7.72
CA PHE A 327 8.74 14.25 7.46
C PHE A 327 9.02 13.49 8.76
N LYS A 328 9.82 14.07 9.67
CA LYS A 328 10.10 13.46 10.97
C LYS A 328 8.83 13.30 11.82
N ASN A 329 7.91 14.26 11.79
CA ASN A 329 6.65 14.17 12.52
C ASN A 329 5.72 13.09 11.95
N GLN A 330 5.79 12.81 10.64
CA GLN A 330 4.96 11.79 10.00
C GLN A 330 5.54 10.38 10.11
N PHE A 331 6.87 10.24 10.14
CA PHE A 331 7.56 8.95 9.97
C PHE A 331 8.58 8.64 11.07
N GLU A 332 8.69 9.50 12.08
CA GLU A 332 9.61 9.38 13.22
C GLU A 332 11.11 9.34 12.84
N LEU A 333 11.43 9.44 11.55
CA LEU A 333 12.78 9.40 10.99
C LEU A 333 13.04 10.65 10.15
N PRO A 334 14.28 11.23 10.20
CA PRO A 334 14.66 12.30 9.28
C PRO A 334 14.71 11.81 7.83
N PRO A 335 14.40 12.67 6.82
CA PRO A 335 14.40 12.30 5.39
C PRO A 335 15.73 11.71 4.92
N ALA A 336 16.86 12.31 5.33
CA ALA A 336 18.19 11.85 4.94
C ALA A 336 18.49 10.43 5.46
N ARG A 337 18.11 10.13 6.70
CA ARG A 337 18.26 8.80 7.28
C ARG A 337 17.33 7.79 6.58
N TYR A 338 16.09 8.17 6.32
CA TYR A 338 15.15 7.33 5.57
C TYR A 338 15.72 6.93 4.19
N ARG A 339 16.36 7.88 3.48
CA ARG A 339 17.04 7.60 2.21
C ARG A 339 18.24 6.68 2.37
N GLN A 340 19.09 6.92 3.38
CA GLN A 340 20.27 6.09 3.65
C GLN A 340 19.86 4.65 3.94
N ASP A 341 18.85 4.47 4.79
CA ASP A 341 18.30 3.16 5.11
C ASP A 341 17.67 2.50 3.87
N ALA A 342 17.20 3.30 2.88
CA ALA A 342 16.73 2.83 1.60
C ALA A 342 17.84 2.50 0.60
N ALA A 343 18.98 3.19 0.66
CA ALA A 343 20.12 3.00 -0.24
C ALA A 343 21.12 1.95 0.25
N GLY A 344 21.12 1.66 1.56
CA GLY A 344 22.03 0.70 2.18
C GLY A 344 21.46 -0.71 2.34
N ALA A 345 20.23 -0.91 1.89
CA ALA A 345 19.57 -2.20 1.84
C ALA A 345 19.55 -2.73 0.40
#